data_0de569b79aee7ab8c77a33ad280da306
#
_entry.id   0de569b79aee7ab8c77a33ad280da306
#
_cell.length_a   1.000
_cell.length_b   1.000
_cell.length_c   1.000
_cell.angle_alpha   90.00
_cell.angle_beta   90.00
_cell.angle_gamma   90.00
#
_symmetry.space_group_name_H-M   'P 1'
#
loop_
_entity.id
_entity.type
_entity.pdbx_description
1 polymer ?
#
loop_
_entity_poly.entity_id
_entity_poly.type
_entity_poly.pdbx_seq_one_letter_code
_entity_poly.pdbx_strand_id
1 'polypeptide(L)'
;MQIDISNLPPEVESLHKLIATLHEKNNDWSSKYTKLSNENVSLINKCRNLSTENTDLSRENTSLIDECKKLADDNSELLNRINKLEEQLARLKAGRFGKSSEKLERQIDIVERLLEEEETLLGFEPKSSFTLEGEAKSKGQARRKKLPDHLPREEVILQPEKKCDVCGGEKFRTIGNDISEIVERVPESLKVIRFIRPRCACTSCDNIVQAYAPSKVIDKGIAGPGLLAEIFVDKFCNHLPAYRQSQIYAREGVEISRSTISSWLGAGAKLLEPIANLIREYVLSAKQIHGDDTPVKVLNPGTGKTKTARMWVYVNDGRPRGSSSPVAAGYYYSPDRKGERPQEHLKNFTGILHADSYSGYNKLYVSEDNPDASIEEAACWAHTRRKFYDIAAYNEKANIAFAVLDKIAEIYQVEGKIRGMPPDVRLKVRQKESVKLVDELFAGFKKAYKHLPKKSSTAQAIAYALGNEVALKRFLDNGSIEIDNNAAERALRSVAVGRKNWLFAGSNKGGETAAIIYTLIETAKLNDINPVKYLHKVFDVIQDYKANHLQDLLPWNIKLE
;
A
#
# COMPACT_ATOMS: atom_id res chain seq x y z
N MET A 1 -42.68 59.31 -44.89
CA MET A 1 -43.64 59.78 -45.86
C MET A 1 -44.64 58.67 -46.10
N GLN A 2 -45.82 58.72 -45.47
CA GLN A 2 -46.94 57.83 -45.76
C GLN A 2 -47.56 58.23 -47.09
N ILE A 3 -47.46 57.35 -48.07
CA ILE A 3 -48.10 57.52 -49.35
C ILE A 3 -49.55 57.03 -49.21
N ASP A 4 -50.52 57.91 -49.39
CA ASP A 4 -51.93 57.56 -49.35
C ASP A 4 -52.29 56.77 -50.60
N ILE A 5 -52.64 55.49 -50.44
CA ILE A 5 -52.82 54.51 -51.51
C ILE A 5 -54.28 54.58 -52.09
N SER A 6 -55.20 55.37 -51.52
CA SER A 6 -56.64 55.34 -51.82
C SER A 6 -57.05 55.93 -53.15
N ASN A 7 -56.20 56.63 -53.91
CA ASN A 7 -56.54 57.37 -55.12
C ASN A 7 -55.67 57.09 -56.36
N LEU A 8 -55.19 55.88 -56.53
CA LEU A 8 -54.27 55.52 -57.61
C LEU A 8 -54.99 54.72 -58.74
N PRO A 9 -54.65 54.94 -60.06
CA PRO A 9 -55.16 54.12 -61.17
C PRO A 9 -54.73 52.63 -60.98
N PRO A 10 -55.51 51.67 -61.56
CA PRO A 10 -55.26 50.25 -61.32
C PRO A 10 -53.83 49.76 -61.63
N GLU A 11 -53.14 50.29 -62.60
CA GLU A 11 -51.74 50.01 -62.95
C GLU A 11 -50.77 50.54 -61.92
N VAL A 12 -51.05 51.65 -61.31
CA VAL A 12 -50.23 52.26 -60.25
C VAL A 12 -50.41 51.52 -58.95
N GLU A 13 -51.61 51.01 -58.66
CA GLU A 13 -51.92 50.16 -57.49
C GLU A 13 -51.15 48.86 -57.54
N SER A 14 -51.00 48.25 -58.71
CA SER A 14 -50.18 47.02 -58.90
C SER A 14 -48.70 47.30 -58.61
N LEU A 15 -48.17 48.43 -59.06
CA LEU A 15 -46.80 48.85 -58.81
C LEU A 15 -46.59 49.17 -57.34
N HIS A 16 -47.53 49.76 -56.64
CA HIS A 16 -47.43 50.00 -55.21
C HIS A 16 -47.47 48.75 -54.39
N LYS A 17 -48.30 47.76 -54.77
CA LYS A 17 -48.27 46.41 -54.13
C LYS A 17 -46.90 45.71 -54.34
N LEU A 18 -46.30 45.82 -55.48
CA LEU A 18 -44.96 45.29 -55.77
C LEU A 18 -43.88 46.00 -54.91
N ILE A 19 -43.94 47.34 -54.83
CA ILE A 19 -43.04 48.14 -54.00
C ILE A 19 -43.20 47.80 -52.52
N ALA A 20 -44.42 47.63 -52.01
CA ALA A 20 -44.71 47.25 -50.64
C ALA A 20 -44.13 45.87 -50.36
N THR A 21 -44.35 44.91 -51.27
CA THR A 21 -43.79 43.54 -51.13
C THR A 21 -42.25 43.52 -51.18
N LEU A 22 -41.65 44.34 -52.04
CA LEU A 22 -40.18 44.49 -52.09
C LEU A 22 -39.63 45.17 -50.82
N HIS A 23 -40.36 46.13 -50.28
CA HIS A 23 -39.99 46.83 -49.05
C HIS A 23 -40.05 45.86 -47.83
N GLU A 24 -41.10 45.05 -47.74
CA GLU A 24 -41.24 44.02 -46.74
C GLU A 24 -40.07 42.93 -46.83
N LYS A 25 -39.80 42.45 -48.06
CA LYS A 25 -38.69 41.60 -48.30
C LYS A 25 -37.33 42.21 -47.92
N ASN A 26 -37.14 43.50 -48.23
CA ASN A 26 -35.93 44.25 -47.89
C ASN A 26 -35.76 44.39 -46.39
N ASN A 27 -36.87 44.67 -45.67
CA ASN A 27 -36.86 44.71 -44.20
C ASN A 27 -36.54 43.30 -43.58
N ASP A 28 -37.12 42.24 -44.15
CA ASP A 28 -36.79 40.83 -43.74
C ASP A 28 -35.32 40.52 -44.00
N TRP A 29 -34.79 40.88 -45.18
CA TRP A 29 -33.38 40.74 -45.49
C TRP A 29 -32.49 41.57 -44.56
N SER A 30 -32.84 42.79 -44.24
CA SER A 30 -32.10 43.64 -43.32
C SER A 30 -32.08 43.07 -41.92
N SER A 31 -33.22 42.53 -41.45
CA SER A 31 -33.29 41.82 -40.16
C SER A 31 -32.41 40.58 -40.12
N LYS A 32 -32.46 39.74 -41.18
CA LYS A 32 -31.61 38.56 -41.33
C LYS A 32 -30.12 38.93 -41.37
N TYR A 33 -29.78 39.97 -42.10
CA TYR A 33 -28.41 40.48 -42.19
C TYR A 33 -27.89 40.94 -40.83
N THR A 34 -28.72 41.69 -40.08
CA THR A 34 -28.35 42.13 -38.72
C THR A 34 -28.14 40.96 -37.77
N LYS A 35 -29.00 39.93 -37.86
CA LYS A 35 -28.86 38.71 -37.06
C LYS A 35 -27.58 37.97 -37.40
N LEU A 36 -27.30 37.71 -38.66
CA LEU A 36 -26.07 37.06 -39.14
C LEU A 36 -24.82 37.88 -38.78
N SER A 37 -24.87 39.18 -38.84
CA SER A 37 -23.77 40.07 -38.44
C SER A 37 -23.45 39.93 -36.96
N ASN A 38 -24.49 39.87 -36.11
CA ASN A 38 -24.33 39.68 -34.67
C ASN A 38 -23.80 38.27 -34.33
N GLU A 39 -24.27 37.24 -35.03
CA GLU A 39 -23.74 35.89 -34.91
C GLU A 39 -22.26 35.82 -35.31
N ASN A 40 -21.87 36.48 -36.40
CA ASN A 40 -20.48 36.54 -36.83
C ASN A 40 -19.58 37.26 -35.80
N VAL A 41 -20.04 38.39 -35.22
CA VAL A 41 -19.31 39.06 -34.14
C VAL A 41 -19.14 38.14 -32.92
N SER A 42 -20.19 37.39 -32.54
CA SER A 42 -20.12 36.41 -31.46
C SER A 42 -19.12 35.31 -31.77
N LEU A 43 -19.12 34.75 -32.98
CA LEU A 43 -18.16 33.72 -33.41
C LEU A 43 -16.73 34.25 -33.44
N ILE A 44 -16.50 35.46 -33.92
CA ILE A 44 -15.16 36.10 -33.91
C ILE A 44 -14.63 36.22 -32.48
N ASN A 45 -15.47 36.64 -31.54
CA ASN A 45 -15.10 36.76 -30.13
C ASN A 45 -14.79 35.37 -29.53
N LYS A 46 -15.57 34.35 -29.86
CA LYS A 46 -15.33 32.98 -29.44
C LYS A 46 -14.02 32.43 -30.00
N CYS A 47 -13.71 32.71 -31.27
CA CYS A 47 -12.44 32.35 -31.88
C CYS A 47 -11.24 33.04 -31.19
N ARG A 48 -11.37 34.30 -30.82
CA ARG A 48 -10.34 35.04 -30.07
C ARG A 48 -10.09 34.41 -28.69
N ASN A 49 -11.16 34.10 -27.96
CA ASN A 49 -11.05 33.47 -26.66
C ASN A 49 -10.38 32.10 -26.75
N LEU A 50 -10.77 31.24 -27.70
CA LEU A 50 -10.15 29.95 -27.94
C LEU A 50 -8.68 30.06 -28.35
N SER A 51 -8.32 31.11 -29.13
CA SER A 51 -6.94 31.38 -29.50
C SER A 51 -6.08 31.76 -28.28
N THR A 52 -6.61 32.54 -27.36
CA THR A 52 -5.93 32.91 -26.10
C THR A 52 -5.74 31.66 -25.21
N GLU A 53 -6.80 30.89 -25.03
CA GLU A 53 -6.78 29.65 -24.26
C GLU A 53 -5.77 28.65 -24.82
N ASN A 54 -5.70 28.52 -26.14
CA ASN A 54 -4.72 27.65 -26.83
C ASN A 54 -3.27 28.11 -26.61
N THR A 55 -3.07 29.45 -26.55
CA THR A 55 -1.75 30.01 -26.27
C THR A 55 -1.32 29.74 -24.82
N ASP A 56 -2.23 29.83 -23.87
CA ASP A 56 -1.98 29.58 -22.46
C ASP A 56 -1.73 28.07 -22.21
N LEU A 57 -2.53 27.20 -22.82
CA LEU A 57 -2.29 25.74 -22.80
C LEU A 57 -0.95 25.36 -23.44
N SER A 58 -0.52 26.03 -24.50
CA SER A 58 0.77 25.80 -25.12
C SER A 58 1.93 26.16 -24.18
N ARG A 59 1.80 27.24 -23.41
CA ARG A 59 2.81 27.64 -22.41
C ARG A 59 2.85 26.64 -21.25
N GLU A 60 1.68 26.22 -20.76
CA GLU A 60 1.58 25.22 -19.70
C GLU A 60 2.19 23.88 -20.14
N ASN A 61 1.91 23.42 -21.36
CA ASN A 61 2.53 22.22 -21.91
C ASN A 61 4.06 22.33 -22.01
N THR A 62 4.58 23.49 -22.38
CA THR A 62 6.04 23.71 -22.42
C THR A 62 6.64 23.59 -21.03
N SER A 63 6.00 24.19 -20.03
CA SER A 63 6.46 24.09 -18.63
C SER A 63 6.41 22.66 -18.11
N LEU A 64 5.36 21.90 -18.42
CA LEU A 64 5.24 20.49 -18.05
C LEU A 64 6.28 19.61 -18.73
N ILE A 65 6.62 19.89 -19.98
CA ILE A 65 7.68 19.17 -20.70
C ILE A 65 9.04 19.40 -20.02
N ASP A 66 9.33 20.62 -19.60
CA ASP A 66 10.58 20.94 -18.91
C ASP A 66 10.65 20.32 -17.51
N GLU A 67 9.52 20.26 -16.80
CA GLU A 67 9.44 19.52 -15.52
C GLU A 67 9.60 18.01 -15.71
N CYS A 68 9.01 17.44 -16.75
CA CYS A 68 9.21 16.02 -17.10
C CYS A 68 10.67 15.71 -17.45
N LYS A 69 11.37 16.59 -18.17
CA LYS A 69 12.80 16.42 -18.46
C LYS A 69 13.62 16.42 -17.17
N LYS A 70 13.37 17.40 -16.29
CA LYS A 70 14.07 17.47 -14.99
C LYS A 70 13.85 16.21 -14.16
N LEU A 71 12.62 15.73 -14.06
CA LEU A 71 12.29 14.47 -13.37
C LEU A 71 12.96 13.26 -14.02
N ALA A 72 13.10 13.23 -15.33
CA ALA A 72 13.81 12.17 -16.03
C ALA A 72 15.32 12.18 -15.74
N ASP A 73 15.92 13.37 -15.66
CA ASP A 73 17.33 13.54 -15.31
C ASP A 73 17.57 13.12 -13.84
N ASP A 74 16.72 13.57 -12.91
CA ASP A 74 16.77 13.17 -11.50
C ASP A 74 16.62 11.65 -11.32
N ASN A 75 15.68 11.02 -12.03
CA ASN A 75 15.51 9.57 -12.05
C ASN A 75 16.74 8.84 -12.61
N SER A 76 17.38 9.40 -13.65
CA SER A 76 18.60 8.82 -14.22
C SER A 76 19.77 8.90 -13.23
N GLU A 77 19.88 9.99 -12.47
CA GLU A 77 20.91 10.13 -11.43
C GLU A 77 20.68 9.13 -10.27
N LEU A 78 19.43 8.98 -9.82
CA LEU A 78 19.05 8.00 -8.79
C LEU A 78 19.32 6.56 -9.24
N LEU A 79 19.00 6.21 -10.48
CA LEU A 79 19.31 4.89 -11.05
C LEU A 79 20.82 4.62 -11.08
N ASN A 80 21.62 5.62 -11.45
CA ASN A 80 23.08 5.49 -11.41
C ASN A 80 23.62 5.29 -9.99
N ARG A 81 22.98 5.91 -9.00
CA ARG A 81 23.33 5.76 -7.59
C ARG A 81 22.98 4.37 -7.08
N ILE A 82 21.78 3.87 -7.41
CA ILE A 82 21.35 2.50 -7.09
C ILE A 82 22.34 1.49 -7.68
N ASN A 83 22.67 1.60 -8.97
CA ASN A 83 23.60 0.70 -9.62
C ASN A 83 24.97 0.67 -8.92
N LYS A 84 25.49 1.84 -8.49
CA LYS A 84 26.74 1.91 -7.73
C LYS A 84 26.63 1.24 -6.35
N LEU A 85 25.51 1.41 -5.64
CA LEU A 85 25.28 0.78 -4.34
C LEU A 85 25.12 -0.75 -4.49
N GLU A 86 24.42 -1.23 -5.53
CA GLU A 86 24.31 -2.65 -5.85
C GLU A 86 25.67 -3.28 -6.16
N GLU A 87 26.52 -2.58 -6.93
CA GLU A 87 27.89 -3.03 -7.20
C GLU A 87 28.73 -3.11 -5.93
N GLN A 88 28.64 -2.12 -5.04
CA GLN A 88 29.31 -2.15 -3.74
C GLN A 88 28.82 -3.30 -2.87
N LEU A 89 27.49 -3.53 -2.83
CA LEU A 89 26.87 -4.64 -2.10
C LEU A 89 27.35 -5.99 -2.63
N ALA A 90 27.43 -6.14 -3.96
CA ALA A 90 27.92 -7.36 -4.58
C ALA A 90 29.40 -7.62 -4.26
N ARG A 91 30.26 -6.60 -4.27
CA ARG A 91 31.67 -6.71 -3.88
C ARG A 91 31.82 -7.10 -2.42
N LEU A 92 31.01 -6.51 -1.52
CA LEU A 92 30.99 -6.88 -0.10
C LEU A 92 30.50 -8.32 0.12
N LYS A 93 29.46 -8.74 -0.61
CA LYS A 93 28.93 -10.11 -0.56
C LYS A 93 29.90 -11.14 -1.14
N ALA A 94 30.63 -10.81 -2.22
CA ALA A 94 31.66 -11.68 -2.82
C ALA A 94 32.88 -11.87 -1.91
N GLY A 95 33.25 -10.85 -1.11
CA GLY A 95 34.33 -10.95 -0.12
C GLY A 95 34.03 -11.85 1.08
N ARG A 96 32.83 -12.45 1.15
CA ARG A 96 32.33 -13.27 2.27
C ARG A 96 32.89 -14.70 2.32
N PHE A 97 33.68 -15.13 1.35
CA PHE A 97 34.31 -16.45 1.33
C PHE A 97 35.58 -16.52 2.20
N GLY A 98 35.46 -16.16 3.47
CA GLY A 98 36.51 -16.31 4.47
C GLY A 98 36.10 -15.57 5.74
N LYS A 99 36.08 -16.24 6.86
CA LYS A 99 35.78 -15.84 8.25
C LYS A 99 34.96 -14.55 8.37
N SER A 100 33.71 -14.68 8.74
CA SER A 100 32.75 -13.58 8.97
C SER A 100 33.33 -12.51 9.90
N SER A 101 33.68 -11.36 9.32
CA SER A 101 34.00 -10.17 10.07
C SER A 101 32.71 -9.41 10.35
N GLU A 102 32.39 -9.20 11.61
CA GLU A 102 31.28 -8.35 12.07
C GLU A 102 31.29 -6.96 11.42
N LYS A 103 32.48 -6.49 11.04
CA LYS A 103 32.68 -5.23 10.29
C LYS A 103 32.12 -5.32 8.86
N LEU A 104 32.24 -6.47 8.20
CA LEU A 104 31.75 -6.68 6.84
C LEU A 104 30.20 -6.81 6.83
N GLU A 105 29.64 -7.47 7.85
CA GLU A 105 28.17 -7.53 8.01
C GLU A 105 27.56 -6.15 8.24
N ARG A 106 28.19 -5.30 9.06
CA ARG A 106 27.77 -3.91 9.24
C ARG A 106 27.86 -3.09 7.96
N GLN A 107 28.89 -3.29 7.13
CA GLN A 107 29.00 -2.60 5.85
C GLN A 107 27.92 -3.05 4.86
N ILE A 108 27.61 -4.32 4.80
CA ILE A 108 26.52 -4.86 3.99
C ILE A 108 25.17 -4.26 4.44
N ASP A 109 24.89 -4.24 5.75
CA ASP A 109 23.65 -3.66 6.30
C ASP A 109 23.51 -2.16 5.98
N ILE A 110 24.62 -1.41 5.98
CA ILE A 110 24.59 0.03 5.62
C ILE A 110 24.28 0.21 4.14
N VAL A 111 24.90 -0.57 3.25
CA VAL A 111 24.67 -0.45 1.80
C VAL A 111 23.25 -0.93 1.44
N GLU A 112 22.74 -1.99 2.06
CA GLU A 112 21.37 -2.46 1.87
C GLU A 112 20.34 -1.38 2.30
N ARG A 113 20.61 -0.67 3.40
CA ARG A 113 19.73 0.43 3.84
C ARG A 113 19.74 1.62 2.87
N LEU A 114 20.93 2.01 2.39
CA LEU A 114 21.04 3.10 1.41
C LEU A 114 20.32 2.74 0.10
N LEU A 115 20.40 1.49 -0.31
CA LEU A 115 19.70 0.98 -1.49
C LEU A 115 18.17 1.05 -1.33
N GLU A 116 17.65 0.64 -0.17
CA GLU A 116 16.22 0.76 0.15
C GLU A 116 15.74 2.23 0.21
N GLU A 117 16.58 3.14 0.72
CA GLU A 117 16.28 4.58 0.75
C GLU A 117 16.18 5.16 -0.66
N GLU A 118 17.10 4.81 -1.55
CA GLU A 118 17.11 5.28 -2.95
C GLU A 118 15.99 4.63 -3.78
N GLU A 119 15.69 3.33 -3.59
CA GLU A 119 14.54 2.66 -4.22
C GLU A 119 13.21 3.28 -3.79
N THR A 120 13.12 3.73 -2.53
CA THR A 120 11.94 4.43 -2.03
C THR A 120 11.76 5.80 -2.66
N LEU A 121 12.86 6.54 -2.88
CA LEU A 121 12.85 7.84 -3.55
C LEU A 121 12.44 7.73 -5.01
N LEU A 122 12.81 6.67 -5.71
CA LEU A 122 12.37 6.38 -7.09
C LEU A 122 10.89 6.03 -7.20
N GLY A 123 10.19 5.87 -6.06
CA GLY A 123 8.78 5.52 -6.06
C GLY A 123 8.50 4.20 -6.76
N PHE A 124 9.35 3.20 -6.56
CA PHE A 124 9.12 1.81 -6.98
C PHE A 124 8.01 1.14 -6.17
N GLU A 125 6.92 1.87 -5.92
CA GLU A 125 5.63 1.23 -5.82
C GLU A 125 5.18 0.93 -7.26
N PRO A 126 4.81 -0.29 -7.58
CA PRO A 126 4.16 -0.53 -8.86
C PRO A 126 2.90 0.34 -8.84
N LYS A 127 2.89 1.41 -9.65
CA LYS A 127 1.72 2.26 -9.84
C LYS A 127 0.60 1.32 -10.24
N SER A 128 -0.29 1.07 -9.29
CA SER A 128 -1.55 0.41 -9.54
C SER A 128 -2.32 1.23 -10.57
N SER A 129 -2.65 0.57 -11.68
CA SER A 129 -3.64 0.97 -12.66
C SER A 129 -3.49 2.35 -13.31
N PHE A 130 -2.86 2.34 -14.47
CA PHE A 130 -3.16 3.28 -15.52
C PHE A 130 -4.50 2.85 -16.14
N THR A 131 -5.59 3.38 -15.66
CA THR A 131 -6.86 3.33 -16.35
C THR A 131 -6.81 4.33 -17.48
N LEU A 132 -6.66 3.82 -18.71
CA LEU A 132 -7.01 4.55 -19.91
C LEU A 132 -8.54 4.57 -20.03
N GLU A 133 -9.17 5.55 -19.39
CA GLU A 133 -10.44 6.07 -19.86
C GLU A 133 -10.35 7.59 -19.81
N GLY A 134 -10.19 8.12 -21.01
CA GLY A 134 -10.13 9.52 -21.24
C GLY A 134 -11.52 10.16 -21.15
N GLU A 135 -11.65 11.09 -20.28
CA GLU A 135 -12.30 12.36 -20.55
C GLU A 135 -11.43 13.41 -19.91
N ALA A 136 -10.85 14.25 -20.76
CA ALA A 136 -10.10 15.41 -20.36
C ALA A 136 -11.03 16.38 -19.63
N LYS A 137 -11.17 16.19 -18.31
CA LYS A 137 -11.66 17.23 -17.43
C LYS A 137 -10.54 18.24 -17.27
N SER A 138 -10.80 19.48 -17.69
CA SER A 138 -9.97 20.65 -17.48
C SER A 138 -9.32 20.61 -16.08
N LYS A 139 -8.00 20.51 -16.02
CA LYS A 139 -7.23 20.69 -14.78
C LYS A 139 -7.31 22.16 -14.39
N GLY A 140 -8.30 22.49 -13.57
CA GLY A 140 -8.23 23.70 -12.77
C GLY A 140 -6.97 23.63 -11.90
N GLN A 141 -6.38 24.79 -11.61
CA GLN A 141 -5.25 24.96 -10.69
C GLN A 141 -5.33 23.95 -9.56
N ALA A 142 -4.22 23.28 -9.24
CA ALA A 142 -4.13 22.31 -8.16
C ALA A 142 -4.58 22.99 -6.86
N ARG A 143 -5.85 22.91 -6.56
CA ARG A 143 -6.41 23.41 -5.30
C ARG A 143 -5.81 22.54 -4.20
N ARG A 144 -5.21 23.19 -3.20
CA ARG A 144 -4.79 22.51 -1.95
C ARG A 144 -5.94 21.62 -1.49
N LYS A 145 -5.65 20.35 -1.23
CA LYS A 145 -6.65 19.44 -0.66
C LYS A 145 -7.16 20.05 0.64
N LYS A 146 -8.47 20.11 0.80
CA LYS A 146 -9.10 20.57 2.03
C LYS A 146 -8.60 19.74 3.19
N LEU A 147 -8.25 20.39 4.30
CA LEU A 147 -7.83 19.69 5.52
C LEU A 147 -9.00 18.86 6.07
N PRO A 148 -8.71 17.68 6.66
CA PRO A 148 -9.76 16.77 7.14
C PRO A 148 -10.69 17.42 8.16
N ASP A 149 -12.00 17.26 7.98
CA ASP A 149 -13.02 17.91 8.80
C ASP A 149 -13.07 17.40 10.25
N HIS A 150 -12.54 16.19 10.52
CA HIS A 150 -12.50 15.59 11.85
C HIS A 150 -11.42 16.17 12.77
N LEU A 151 -10.47 16.97 12.25
CA LEU A 151 -9.46 17.60 13.10
C LEU A 151 -10.07 18.79 13.85
N PRO A 152 -9.82 18.93 15.19
CA PRO A 152 -10.26 20.10 15.94
C PRO A 152 -9.65 21.39 15.35
N ARG A 153 -10.43 22.44 15.32
CA ARG A 153 -10.02 23.74 14.79
C ARG A 153 -10.00 24.76 15.92
N GLU A 154 -8.85 25.39 16.08
CA GLU A 154 -8.68 26.55 16.95
C GLU A 154 -8.72 27.80 16.07
N GLU A 155 -9.65 28.72 16.34
CA GLU A 155 -9.81 29.94 15.56
C GLU A 155 -9.00 31.08 16.18
N VAL A 156 -8.05 31.62 15.42
CA VAL A 156 -7.29 32.80 15.82
C VAL A 156 -7.73 33.96 14.94
N ILE A 157 -8.46 34.90 15.53
CA ILE A 157 -8.95 36.09 14.83
C ILE A 157 -7.90 37.19 14.91
N LEU A 158 -7.30 37.50 13.76
CA LEU A 158 -6.35 38.61 13.63
C LEU A 158 -7.12 39.89 13.27
N GLN A 159 -7.17 40.82 14.20
CA GLN A 159 -7.82 42.11 13.95
C GLN A 159 -6.86 43.09 13.25
N PRO A 160 -7.34 43.85 12.23
CA PRO A 160 -6.56 44.89 11.59
C PRO A 160 -6.25 46.03 12.56
N GLU A 161 -5.27 46.83 12.24
CA GLU A 161 -4.93 48.04 13.00
C GLU A 161 -6.13 49.00 13.10
N LYS A 162 -6.25 49.65 14.27
CA LYS A 162 -7.42 50.51 14.57
C LYS A 162 -7.45 51.82 13.82
N LYS A 163 -6.44 52.13 13.00
CA LYS A 163 -6.36 53.38 12.20
C LYS A 163 -6.16 53.07 10.72
N CYS A 164 -6.82 53.80 9.88
CA CYS A 164 -6.62 53.74 8.44
C CYS A 164 -5.34 54.50 8.05
N ASP A 165 -4.40 53.81 7.40
CA ASP A 165 -3.11 54.35 6.97
C ASP A 165 -3.23 55.47 5.94
N VAL A 166 -4.38 55.59 5.26
CA VAL A 166 -4.60 56.57 4.19
C VAL A 166 -5.28 57.87 4.73
N CYS A 167 -6.27 57.74 5.62
CA CYS A 167 -7.05 58.87 6.10
C CYS A 167 -7.07 59.06 7.61
N GLY A 168 -6.42 58.16 8.40
CA GLY A 168 -6.41 58.21 9.85
C GLY A 168 -7.74 57.88 10.54
N GLY A 169 -8.77 57.49 9.79
CA GLY A 169 -10.10 57.16 10.33
C GLY A 169 -10.08 55.89 11.19
N GLU A 170 -10.87 55.87 12.29
CA GLU A 170 -10.90 54.78 13.26
C GLU A 170 -12.17 53.89 13.13
N LYS A 171 -13.07 54.19 12.21
CA LYS A 171 -14.30 53.39 11.98
C LYS A 171 -14.15 52.50 10.76
N PHE A 172 -14.21 51.19 11.00
CA PHE A 172 -14.13 50.17 9.96
C PHE A 172 -15.41 49.36 9.85
N ARG A 173 -15.76 48.95 8.61
CA ARG A 173 -16.84 48.01 8.33
C ARG A 173 -16.20 46.73 7.76
N THR A 174 -16.48 45.60 8.36
CA THR A 174 -16.04 44.28 7.84
C THR A 174 -16.70 44.04 6.47
N ILE A 175 -15.91 43.75 5.44
CA ILE A 175 -16.37 43.46 4.07
C ILE A 175 -16.16 42.03 3.67
N GLY A 176 -15.40 41.23 4.47
CA GLY A 176 -15.13 39.82 4.27
C GLY A 176 -14.03 39.34 5.21
N ASN A 177 -13.81 38.01 5.24
CA ASN A 177 -12.75 37.37 5.98
C ASN A 177 -11.93 36.51 5.02
N ASP A 178 -10.61 36.65 5.05
CA ASP A 178 -9.70 35.73 4.44
C ASP A 178 -9.33 34.63 5.47
N ILE A 179 -9.59 33.39 5.11
CA ILE A 179 -9.37 32.24 5.98
C ILE A 179 -8.20 31.43 5.44
N SER A 180 -7.17 31.23 6.26
CA SER A 180 -6.07 30.31 5.98
C SER A 180 -5.96 29.29 7.10
N GLU A 181 -5.73 28.03 6.75
CA GLU A 181 -5.58 26.95 7.71
C GLU A 181 -4.17 26.38 7.64
N ILE A 182 -3.59 26.05 8.81
CA ILE A 182 -2.36 25.30 8.96
C ILE A 182 -2.64 24.04 9.77
N VAL A 183 -1.86 22.97 9.59
CA VAL A 183 -1.90 21.79 10.45
C VAL A 183 -0.82 21.91 11.51
N GLU A 184 -1.21 21.86 12.78
CA GLU A 184 -0.27 21.83 13.89
C GLU A 184 -0.38 20.48 14.63
N ARG A 185 0.75 19.96 15.11
CA ARG A 185 0.80 18.76 15.94
C ARG A 185 0.65 19.14 17.41
N VAL A 186 -0.45 18.69 18.02
CA VAL A 186 -0.57 18.74 19.48
C VAL A 186 0.17 17.52 20.03
N PRO A 187 1.15 17.66 20.91
CA PRO A 187 1.82 16.53 21.53
C PRO A 187 0.82 15.64 22.27
N GLU A 188 0.90 14.33 22.06
CA GLU A 188 0.13 13.35 22.83
C GLU A 188 0.52 13.45 24.30
N SER A 189 -0.45 13.50 25.18
CA SER A 189 -0.22 13.63 26.64
C SER A 189 -0.65 12.35 27.35
N LEU A 190 0.19 11.89 28.29
CA LEU A 190 -0.19 10.84 29.22
C LEU A 190 -1.15 11.40 30.27
N LYS A 191 -2.19 10.63 30.63
CA LYS A 191 -3.11 10.97 31.71
C LYS A 191 -3.21 9.85 32.73
N VAL A 192 -3.44 10.19 33.97
CA VAL A 192 -3.71 9.23 35.06
C VAL A 192 -5.21 9.12 35.26
N ILE A 193 -5.77 7.93 35.14
CA ILE A 193 -7.16 7.63 35.47
C ILE A 193 -7.18 7.08 36.88
N ARG A 194 -7.85 7.80 37.80
CA ARG A 194 -8.01 7.41 39.19
C ARG A 194 -9.39 6.81 39.43
N PHE A 195 -9.46 5.52 39.71
CA PHE A 195 -10.70 4.85 40.08
C PHE A 195 -10.91 4.95 41.58
N ILE A 196 -11.99 5.62 42.01
CA ILE A 196 -12.39 5.78 43.43
C ILE A 196 -13.61 4.90 43.67
N ARG A 197 -13.49 3.93 44.56
CA ARG A 197 -14.57 2.99 44.93
C ARG A 197 -14.92 3.12 46.40
N PRO A 198 -15.94 3.93 46.77
CA PRO A 198 -16.39 4.05 48.13
C PRO A 198 -16.83 2.70 48.71
N ARG A 199 -16.52 2.48 49.95
CA ARG A 199 -17.09 1.41 50.78
C ARG A 199 -18.24 1.99 51.57
N CYS A 200 -19.44 1.44 51.41
CA CYS A 200 -20.64 1.90 52.09
C CYS A 200 -21.16 0.80 53.02
N ALA A 201 -21.43 1.15 54.26
CA ALA A 201 -22.13 0.25 55.18
C ALA A 201 -23.64 0.52 55.09
N CYS A 202 -24.45 -0.53 55.08
CA CYS A 202 -25.90 -0.42 55.15
C CYS A 202 -26.31 0.04 56.57
N THR A 203 -27.04 1.13 56.68
CA THR A 203 -27.46 1.66 57.97
C THR A 203 -28.46 0.78 58.73
N SER A 204 -29.04 -0.24 58.04
CA SER A 204 -30.02 -1.15 58.65
C SER A 204 -29.42 -2.48 59.09
N CYS A 205 -28.28 -2.92 58.53
CA CYS A 205 -27.72 -4.25 58.81
C CYS A 205 -26.18 -4.26 58.80
N ASP A 206 -25.52 -3.12 58.69
CA ASP A 206 -24.07 -2.92 58.67
C ASP A 206 -23.34 -3.72 57.55
N ASN A 207 -24.07 -4.33 56.60
CA ASN A 207 -23.46 -5.02 55.48
C ASN A 207 -22.67 -4.03 54.62
N ILE A 208 -21.41 -4.38 54.32
CA ILE A 208 -20.52 -3.55 53.51
C ILE A 208 -20.70 -3.88 52.02
N VAL A 209 -21.03 -2.86 51.24
CA VAL A 209 -21.14 -2.93 49.77
C VAL A 209 -20.10 -2.02 49.14
N GLN A 210 -19.50 -2.51 48.06
CA GLN A 210 -18.53 -1.75 47.26
C GLN A 210 -18.69 -2.12 45.78
N ALA A 211 -18.53 -1.16 44.87
CA ALA A 211 -18.53 -1.43 43.43
C ALA A 211 -17.34 -2.34 43.05
N TYR A 212 -17.55 -3.22 42.07
CA TYR A 212 -16.46 -4.04 41.51
C TYR A 212 -15.37 -3.16 40.90
N ALA A 213 -14.12 -3.64 40.95
CA ALA A 213 -13.04 -2.98 40.25
C ALA A 213 -13.22 -3.17 38.73
N PRO A 214 -12.95 -2.16 37.90
CA PRO A 214 -12.95 -2.37 36.45
C PRO A 214 -11.87 -3.39 36.07
N SER A 215 -12.16 -4.20 35.09
CA SER A 215 -11.22 -5.16 34.51
C SER A 215 -9.99 -4.44 33.95
N LYS A 216 -8.82 -4.99 34.17
CA LYS A 216 -7.56 -4.44 33.66
C LYS A 216 -7.02 -5.35 32.54
N VAL A 217 -6.54 -4.77 31.46
CA VAL A 217 -5.92 -5.51 30.35
C VAL A 217 -4.79 -6.42 30.83
N ILE A 218 -3.96 -5.90 31.73
CA ILE A 218 -2.89 -6.66 32.38
C ILE A 218 -3.15 -6.63 33.89
N ASP A 219 -3.27 -7.81 34.46
CA ASP A 219 -3.52 -7.96 35.89
C ASP A 219 -2.40 -7.29 36.70
N LYS A 220 -2.80 -6.48 37.69
CA LYS A 220 -1.89 -5.62 38.50
C LYS A 220 -1.06 -4.62 37.68
N GLY A 221 -1.32 -4.47 36.36
CA GLY A 221 -0.67 -3.48 35.51
C GLY A 221 -1.16 -2.06 35.78
N ILE A 222 -0.32 -1.07 35.42
CA ILE A 222 -0.65 0.36 35.45
C ILE A 222 -1.02 0.91 34.06
N ALA A 223 -0.77 0.15 32.99
CA ALA A 223 -1.07 0.57 31.64
C ALA A 223 -2.56 0.42 31.33
N GLY A 224 -3.17 1.50 30.87
CA GLY A 224 -4.51 1.48 30.30
C GLY A 224 -4.50 0.97 28.85
N PRO A 225 -5.69 0.67 28.26
CA PRO A 225 -5.83 0.18 26.90
C PRO A 225 -5.10 1.03 25.84
N GLY A 226 -5.21 2.36 25.94
CA GLY A 226 -4.57 3.30 25.02
C GLY A 226 -3.05 3.23 25.05
N LEU A 227 -2.44 3.25 26.24
CA LEU A 227 -0.99 3.15 26.39
C LEU A 227 -0.46 1.79 25.87
N LEU A 228 -1.20 0.71 26.11
CA LEU A 228 -0.82 -0.60 25.56
C LEU A 228 -0.89 -0.62 24.04
N ALA A 229 -1.97 -0.11 23.44
CA ALA A 229 -2.11 -0.03 22.00
C ALA A 229 -0.95 0.75 21.35
N GLU A 230 -0.58 1.89 21.95
CA GLU A 230 0.57 2.70 21.53
C GLU A 230 1.87 1.90 21.58
N ILE A 231 2.20 1.29 22.71
CA ILE A 231 3.41 0.47 22.91
C ILE A 231 3.51 -0.64 21.86
N PHE A 232 2.40 -1.29 21.51
CA PHE A 232 2.35 -2.36 20.53
C PHE A 232 2.61 -1.82 19.12
N VAL A 233 1.92 -0.75 18.74
CA VAL A 233 2.07 -0.15 17.40
C VAL A 233 3.45 0.46 17.26
N ASP A 234 3.93 1.16 18.25
CA ASP A 234 5.29 1.73 18.24
C ASP A 234 6.36 0.68 18.00
N LYS A 235 6.24 -0.49 18.62
CA LYS A 235 7.23 -1.55 18.43
C LYS A 235 7.12 -2.25 17.08
N PHE A 236 5.93 -2.57 16.59
CA PHE A 236 5.72 -3.48 15.47
C PHE A 236 5.30 -2.77 14.17
N CYS A 237 4.80 -1.53 14.26
CA CYS A 237 4.45 -0.71 13.10
C CYS A 237 5.45 0.44 12.90
N ASN A 238 5.82 1.16 13.98
CA ASN A 238 6.76 2.27 13.96
C ASN A 238 8.21 1.82 14.22
N HIS A 239 8.42 0.52 14.47
CA HIS A 239 9.72 -0.14 14.67
C HIS A 239 10.55 0.39 15.84
N LEU A 240 9.92 1.05 16.84
CA LEU A 240 10.60 1.59 18.01
C LEU A 240 10.94 0.48 19.02
N PRO A 241 12.24 0.23 19.30
CA PRO A 241 12.62 -0.73 20.31
C PRO A 241 12.14 -0.31 21.71
N ALA A 242 11.91 -1.28 22.61
CA ALA A 242 11.41 -0.99 23.96
C ALA A 242 12.29 0.00 24.75
N TYR A 243 13.61 0.02 24.50
CA TYR A 243 14.50 0.98 25.19
C TYR A 243 14.27 2.43 24.71
N ARG A 244 13.96 2.65 23.42
CA ARG A 244 13.63 4.00 22.92
C ARG A 244 12.28 4.46 23.46
N GLN A 245 11.28 3.59 23.48
CA GLN A 245 9.98 3.88 24.09
C GLN A 245 10.13 4.25 25.57
N SER A 246 10.91 3.48 26.34
CA SER A 246 11.22 3.79 27.74
C SER A 246 11.83 5.19 27.90
N GLN A 247 12.73 5.59 27.00
CA GLN A 247 13.33 6.94 27.00
C GLN A 247 12.32 8.03 26.61
N ILE A 248 11.38 7.75 25.72
CA ILE A 248 10.32 8.69 25.33
C ILE A 248 9.43 8.97 26.52
N TYR A 249 8.90 7.93 27.18
CA TYR A 249 8.05 8.10 28.37
C TYR A 249 8.77 8.78 29.54
N ALA A 250 10.07 8.49 29.73
CA ALA A 250 10.87 9.16 30.77
C ALA A 250 10.99 10.68 30.53
N ARG A 251 11.11 11.12 29.26
CA ARG A 251 11.11 12.56 28.91
C ARG A 251 9.74 13.23 29.19
N GLU A 252 8.66 12.46 29.14
CA GLU A 252 7.31 12.91 29.51
C GLU A 252 7.02 12.80 31.01
N GLY A 253 8.03 12.47 31.81
CA GLY A 253 7.94 12.38 33.26
C GLY A 253 7.38 11.06 33.82
N VAL A 254 7.24 10.02 32.95
CA VAL A 254 6.73 8.71 33.38
C VAL A 254 7.80 7.64 33.14
N GLU A 255 8.35 7.11 34.24
CA GLU A 255 9.36 6.05 34.18
C GLU A 255 8.74 4.67 33.96
N ILE A 256 8.88 4.14 32.73
CA ILE A 256 8.48 2.78 32.38
C ILE A 256 9.72 2.03 31.90
N SER A 257 10.14 1.01 32.65
CA SER A 257 11.34 0.26 32.30
C SER A 257 11.14 -0.57 31.03
N ARG A 258 12.22 -0.81 30.27
CA ARG A 258 12.19 -1.70 29.10
C ARG A 258 11.70 -3.13 29.42
N SER A 259 11.99 -3.62 30.63
CA SER A 259 11.52 -4.93 31.10
C SER A 259 10.02 -4.94 31.31
N THR A 260 9.47 -3.86 31.86
CA THR A 260 8.01 -3.65 32.03
C THR A 260 7.32 -3.63 30.65
N ILE A 261 7.82 -2.85 29.71
CA ILE A 261 7.30 -2.82 28.32
C ILE A 261 7.33 -4.21 27.69
N SER A 262 8.44 -4.94 27.83
CA SER A 262 8.57 -6.29 27.27
C SER A 262 7.60 -7.28 27.94
N SER A 263 7.38 -7.17 29.24
CA SER A 263 6.39 -7.97 29.96
C SER A 263 4.96 -7.69 29.51
N TRP A 264 4.62 -6.41 29.31
CA TRP A 264 3.31 -6.00 28.81
C TRP A 264 3.05 -6.50 27.39
N LEU A 265 4.06 -6.44 26.51
CA LEU A 265 3.97 -7.00 25.15
C LEU A 265 3.68 -8.51 25.18
N GLY A 266 4.35 -9.27 26.06
CA GLY A 266 4.10 -10.70 26.19
C GLY A 266 2.72 -11.04 26.76
N ALA A 267 2.29 -10.31 27.81
CA ALA A 267 0.98 -10.51 28.42
C ALA A 267 -0.17 -10.12 27.48
N GLY A 268 -0.06 -8.95 26.85
CA GLY A 268 -1.07 -8.49 25.90
C GLY A 268 -1.16 -9.37 24.65
N ALA A 269 -0.02 -9.86 24.13
CA ALA A 269 -0.05 -10.79 23.00
C ALA A 269 -0.77 -12.10 23.36
N LYS A 270 -0.55 -12.65 24.55
CA LYS A 270 -1.28 -13.83 25.00
C LYS A 270 -2.79 -13.60 25.09
N LEU A 271 -3.21 -12.42 25.50
CA LEU A 271 -4.62 -12.03 25.52
C LEU A 271 -5.21 -11.91 24.11
N LEU A 272 -4.43 -11.42 23.16
CA LEU A 272 -4.81 -11.24 21.75
C LEU A 272 -4.70 -12.51 20.89
N GLU A 273 -4.04 -13.55 21.38
CA GLU A 273 -3.76 -14.79 20.64
C GLU A 273 -5.02 -15.46 20.05
N PRO A 274 -6.17 -15.54 20.77
CA PRO A 274 -7.38 -16.11 20.20
C PRO A 274 -7.87 -15.36 18.95
N ILE A 275 -7.79 -14.03 18.92
CA ILE A 275 -8.17 -13.22 17.74
C ILE A 275 -7.18 -13.45 16.59
N ALA A 276 -5.88 -13.51 16.89
CA ALA A 276 -4.86 -13.82 15.89
C ALA A 276 -5.06 -15.22 15.27
N ASN A 277 -5.51 -16.20 16.07
CA ASN A 277 -5.81 -17.53 15.57
C ASN A 277 -7.03 -17.54 14.65
N LEU A 278 -8.09 -16.79 14.95
CA LEU A 278 -9.24 -16.62 14.05
C LEU A 278 -8.81 -15.99 12.70
N ILE A 279 -7.89 -15.02 12.72
CA ILE A 279 -7.33 -14.45 11.47
C ILE A 279 -6.54 -15.52 10.70
N ARG A 280 -5.71 -16.31 11.38
CA ARG A 280 -4.96 -17.41 10.74
C ARG A 280 -5.89 -18.46 10.13
N GLU A 281 -6.94 -18.86 10.85
CA GLU A 281 -7.98 -19.77 10.35
C GLU A 281 -8.68 -19.20 9.13
N TYR A 282 -9.03 -17.91 9.15
CA TYR A 282 -9.60 -17.23 7.99
C TYR A 282 -8.64 -17.26 6.78
N VAL A 283 -7.35 -17.02 6.98
CA VAL A 283 -6.36 -17.13 5.90
C VAL A 283 -6.33 -18.55 5.34
N LEU A 284 -6.29 -19.57 6.20
CA LEU A 284 -6.20 -20.98 5.80
C LEU A 284 -7.51 -21.53 5.23
N SER A 285 -8.64 -20.86 5.42
CA SER A 285 -9.92 -21.23 4.79
C SER A 285 -10.03 -20.79 3.32
N ALA A 286 -9.12 -19.98 2.85
CA ALA A 286 -9.10 -19.52 1.46
C ALA A 286 -8.66 -20.62 0.49
N LYS A 287 -9.17 -20.57 -0.75
CA LYS A 287 -8.77 -21.53 -1.81
C LYS A 287 -7.34 -21.27 -2.34
N GLN A 288 -6.81 -20.11 -2.08
CA GLN A 288 -5.49 -19.68 -2.53
C GLN A 288 -4.89 -18.73 -1.49
N ILE A 289 -3.63 -18.98 -1.14
CA ILE A 289 -2.85 -18.14 -0.26
C ILE A 289 -1.44 -17.90 -0.83
N HIS A 290 -0.84 -16.80 -0.39
CA HIS A 290 0.56 -16.49 -0.64
C HIS A 290 1.37 -16.82 0.60
N GLY A 291 2.53 -17.47 0.45
CA GLY A 291 3.39 -17.85 1.57
C GLY A 291 4.84 -17.43 1.34
N ASP A 292 5.48 -16.94 2.40
CA ASP A 292 6.91 -16.58 2.38
C ASP A 292 7.48 -16.58 3.80
N ASP A 293 8.82 -16.56 3.94
CA ASP A 293 9.49 -16.51 5.24
C ASP A 293 10.70 -15.56 5.25
N THR A 294 10.96 -14.96 6.41
CA THR A 294 12.13 -14.11 6.59
C THR A 294 12.93 -14.50 7.84
N PRO A 295 14.29 -14.40 7.82
CA PRO A 295 15.09 -14.70 8.99
C PRO A 295 14.90 -13.69 10.11
N VAL A 296 14.81 -14.16 11.35
CA VAL A 296 14.78 -13.34 12.56
C VAL A 296 15.88 -13.85 13.51
N LYS A 297 16.73 -12.94 13.97
CA LYS A 297 17.72 -13.29 14.99
C LYS A 297 17.05 -13.41 16.37
N VAL A 298 17.43 -14.41 17.13
CA VAL A 298 16.93 -14.66 18.49
C VAL A 298 18.10 -14.92 19.42
N LEU A 299 18.08 -14.33 20.62
CA LEU A 299 19.10 -14.61 21.63
C LEU A 299 19.11 -16.10 21.97
N ASN A 300 20.31 -16.68 22.03
CA ASN A 300 20.54 -18.03 22.52
C ASN A 300 21.12 -17.97 23.93
N PRO A 301 20.30 -18.15 24.99
CA PRO A 301 20.73 -17.96 26.36
C PRO A 301 21.98 -18.82 26.71
N GLY A 302 22.89 -18.25 27.48
CA GLY A 302 24.10 -18.90 27.92
C GLY A 302 25.25 -18.95 26.91
N THR A 303 25.03 -18.53 25.62
CA THR A 303 26.07 -18.60 24.59
C THR A 303 26.65 -17.25 24.19
N GLY A 304 26.03 -16.14 24.60
CA GLY A 304 26.40 -14.78 24.15
C GLY A 304 26.16 -14.54 22.65
N LYS A 305 25.50 -15.46 21.95
CA LYS A 305 25.25 -15.43 20.50
C LYS A 305 23.76 -15.40 20.18
N THR A 306 23.43 -15.07 18.95
CA THR A 306 22.07 -15.24 18.41
C THR A 306 21.99 -16.47 17.52
N LYS A 307 20.85 -17.14 17.51
CA LYS A 307 20.47 -18.15 16.49
C LYS A 307 19.55 -17.51 15.47
N THR A 308 19.50 -18.09 14.27
CA THR A 308 18.59 -17.66 13.21
C THR A 308 17.31 -18.47 13.25
N ALA A 309 16.23 -17.82 13.64
CA ALA A 309 14.87 -18.33 13.57
C ALA A 309 14.17 -17.79 12.31
N ARG A 310 12.89 -18.08 12.11
CA ARG A 310 12.09 -17.65 10.97
C ARG A 310 10.76 -17.06 11.40
N MET A 311 10.35 -16.02 10.67
CA MET A 311 9.00 -15.49 10.67
C MET A 311 8.38 -15.85 9.32
N TRP A 312 7.33 -16.66 9.34
CA TRP A 312 6.54 -17.06 8.20
C TRP A 312 5.30 -16.18 8.10
N VAL A 313 4.83 -15.96 6.89
CA VAL A 313 3.56 -15.30 6.64
C VAL A 313 2.76 -16.06 5.59
N TYR A 314 1.47 -16.16 5.81
CA TYR A 314 0.51 -16.59 4.81
C TYR A 314 -0.53 -15.50 4.62
N VAL A 315 -0.81 -15.13 3.36
CA VAL A 315 -1.66 -13.99 3.03
C VAL A 315 -2.81 -14.43 2.13
N ASN A 316 -4.02 -14.06 2.52
CA ASN A 316 -5.20 -14.13 1.67
C ASN A 316 -5.49 -12.71 1.15
N ASP A 317 -5.16 -12.45 -0.12
CA ASP A 317 -5.45 -11.17 -0.80
C ASP A 317 -6.22 -11.44 -2.10
N GLY A 318 -7.50 -11.15 -2.08
CA GLY A 318 -8.39 -11.32 -3.23
C GLY A 318 -8.51 -10.09 -4.14
N ARG A 319 -7.96 -8.95 -3.75
CA ARG A 319 -8.10 -7.68 -4.49
C ARG A 319 -7.62 -7.75 -5.94
N PRO A 320 -6.47 -8.38 -6.26
CA PRO A 320 -6.02 -8.49 -7.64
C PRO A 320 -6.96 -9.26 -8.56
N ARG A 321 -7.86 -10.09 -8.00
CA ARG A 321 -8.90 -10.83 -8.73
C ARG A 321 -10.32 -10.26 -8.55
N GLY A 322 -10.41 -8.98 -8.13
CA GLY A 322 -11.69 -8.28 -7.98
C GLY A 322 -12.53 -8.73 -6.79
N SER A 323 -11.96 -9.45 -5.83
CA SER A 323 -12.70 -9.86 -4.62
C SER A 323 -12.81 -8.71 -3.62
N SER A 324 -13.99 -8.54 -3.03
CA SER A 324 -14.27 -7.63 -1.93
C SER A 324 -14.09 -8.26 -0.54
N SER A 325 -13.67 -9.53 -0.49
CA SER A 325 -13.44 -10.22 0.79
C SER A 325 -12.30 -9.55 1.57
N PRO A 326 -12.38 -9.52 2.91
CA PRO A 326 -11.32 -8.96 3.73
C PRO A 326 -9.95 -9.57 3.43
N VAL A 327 -8.93 -8.73 3.42
CA VAL A 327 -7.53 -9.17 3.25
C VAL A 327 -6.95 -9.51 4.60
N ALA A 328 -6.23 -10.62 4.70
CA ALA A 328 -5.66 -11.04 5.97
C ALA A 328 -4.26 -11.64 5.81
N ALA A 329 -3.41 -11.43 6.83
CA ALA A 329 -2.06 -11.97 6.89
C ALA A 329 -1.85 -12.69 8.23
N GLY A 330 -1.64 -14.00 8.17
CA GLY A 330 -1.34 -14.86 9.33
C GLY A 330 0.15 -15.08 9.48
N TYR A 331 0.75 -14.60 10.58
CA TYR A 331 2.17 -14.79 10.86
C TYR A 331 2.39 -15.94 11.82
N TYR A 332 3.51 -16.68 11.60
CA TYR A 332 3.94 -17.78 12.44
C TYR A 332 5.43 -17.65 12.71
N TYR A 333 5.82 -17.98 13.91
CA TYR A 333 7.22 -18.03 14.30
C TYR A 333 7.71 -19.48 14.34
N SER A 334 8.95 -19.73 13.89
CA SER A 334 9.62 -21.01 14.13
C SER A 334 11.09 -20.82 14.48
N PRO A 335 11.66 -21.72 15.32
CA PRO A 335 13.04 -21.61 15.77
C PRO A 335 14.08 -21.93 14.68
N ASP A 336 13.65 -22.47 13.54
CA ASP A 336 14.47 -22.88 12.39
C ASP A 336 13.67 -22.82 11.07
N ARG A 337 14.33 -23.15 9.94
CA ARG A 337 13.71 -23.19 8.59
C ARG A 337 13.45 -24.62 8.10
N LYS A 338 13.21 -25.58 8.97
CA LYS A 338 12.93 -26.95 8.55
C LYS A 338 11.57 -27.07 7.87
N GLY A 339 11.45 -27.99 6.90
CA GLY A 339 10.21 -28.23 6.16
C GLY A 339 9.03 -28.71 7.03
N GLU A 340 9.30 -29.27 8.21
CA GLU A 340 8.26 -29.63 9.19
C GLU A 340 7.45 -28.42 9.66
N ARG A 341 8.05 -27.21 9.62
CA ARG A 341 7.39 -25.97 10.08
C ARG A 341 6.21 -25.57 9.19
N PRO A 342 6.41 -25.37 7.88
CA PRO A 342 5.28 -25.09 7.00
C PRO A 342 4.28 -26.27 6.92
N GLN A 343 4.73 -27.52 7.10
CA GLN A 343 3.83 -28.67 7.17
C GLN A 343 2.88 -28.56 8.38
N GLU A 344 3.37 -28.13 9.53
CA GLU A 344 2.54 -27.91 10.72
C GLU A 344 1.59 -26.72 10.53
N HIS A 345 2.10 -25.59 9.99
CA HIS A 345 1.28 -24.39 9.76
C HIS A 345 0.12 -24.65 8.79
N LEU A 346 0.38 -25.45 7.74
CA LEU A 346 -0.55 -25.67 6.61
C LEU A 346 -1.27 -27.03 6.68
N LYS A 347 -1.19 -27.75 7.79
CA LYS A 347 -1.78 -29.10 7.93
C LYS A 347 -3.28 -29.20 7.59
N ASN A 348 -4.01 -28.12 7.79
CA ASN A 348 -5.45 -28.02 7.52
C ASN A 348 -5.76 -27.22 6.24
N PHE A 349 -4.75 -26.78 5.51
CA PHE A 349 -4.94 -26.02 4.29
C PHE A 349 -5.09 -26.95 3.08
N THR A 350 -6.05 -26.64 2.24
CA THR A 350 -6.27 -27.28 0.95
C THR A 350 -6.43 -26.20 -0.12
N GLY A 351 -5.76 -26.37 -1.27
CA GLY A 351 -5.87 -25.41 -2.35
C GLY A 351 -4.53 -25.00 -2.92
N ILE A 352 -4.36 -23.76 -3.34
CA ILE A 352 -3.17 -23.27 -4.04
C ILE A 352 -2.29 -22.46 -3.09
N LEU A 353 -1.03 -22.88 -2.93
CA LEU A 353 -0.01 -22.10 -2.24
C LEU A 353 0.90 -21.44 -3.27
N HIS A 354 0.90 -20.11 -3.27
CA HIS A 354 1.83 -19.31 -4.05
C HIS A 354 3.05 -18.97 -3.19
N ALA A 355 4.21 -19.51 -3.52
CA ALA A 355 5.43 -19.33 -2.73
C ALA A 355 6.68 -19.20 -3.62
N ASP A 356 7.84 -18.94 -2.98
CA ASP A 356 9.13 -19.19 -3.58
C ASP A 356 9.35 -20.71 -3.68
N SER A 357 10.20 -21.16 -4.58
CA SER A 357 10.48 -22.59 -4.74
C SER A 357 11.35 -23.13 -3.59
N TYR A 358 10.98 -22.85 -2.33
CA TYR A 358 11.66 -23.38 -1.17
C TYR A 358 11.36 -24.87 -0.99
N SER A 359 12.39 -25.70 -0.99
CA SER A 359 12.26 -27.17 -0.91
C SER A 359 11.52 -27.70 0.33
N GLY A 360 11.40 -26.88 1.39
CA GLY A 360 10.64 -27.23 2.58
C GLY A 360 9.14 -27.37 2.35
N TYR A 361 8.61 -26.84 1.26
CA TYR A 361 7.21 -26.99 0.85
C TYR A 361 6.96 -28.28 0.03
N ASN A 362 8.00 -28.92 -0.54
CA ASN A 362 7.84 -30.02 -1.50
C ASN A 362 6.94 -31.15 -0.98
N LYS A 363 7.02 -31.48 0.33
CA LYS A 363 6.18 -32.52 0.93
C LYS A 363 4.70 -32.14 1.08
N LEU A 364 4.36 -30.87 0.85
CA LEU A 364 2.97 -30.38 0.91
C LEU A 364 2.29 -30.43 -0.45
N TYR A 365 3.08 -30.44 -1.54
CA TYR A 365 2.55 -30.33 -2.88
C TYR A 365 2.13 -31.67 -3.48
N VAL A 366 1.02 -31.63 -4.22
CA VAL A 366 0.58 -32.73 -5.06
C VAL A 366 1.65 -33.01 -6.11
N SER A 367 2.14 -34.24 -6.16
CA SER A 367 3.15 -34.71 -7.12
C SER A 367 2.97 -36.20 -7.39
N GLU A 368 3.71 -36.75 -8.36
CA GLU A 368 3.72 -38.20 -8.61
C GLU A 368 4.16 -39.00 -7.37
N ASP A 369 5.12 -38.44 -6.59
CA ASP A 369 5.62 -39.06 -5.34
C ASP A 369 4.71 -38.80 -4.13
N ASN A 370 3.73 -37.86 -4.23
CA ASN A 370 2.83 -37.48 -3.15
C ASN A 370 1.43 -37.15 -3.68
N PRO A 371 0.70 -38.15 -4.22
CA PRO A 371 -0.60 -37.93 -4.84
C PRO A 371 -1.71 -37.57 -3.85
N ASP A 372 -1.55 -37.95 -2.57
CA ASP A 372 -2.52 -37.66 -1.50
C ASP A 372 -2.39 -36.26 -0.90
N ALA A 373 -1.41 -35.47 -1.33
CA ALA A 373 -1.27 -34.08 -0.89
C ALA A 373 -2.46 -33.24 -1.38
N SER A 374 -2.81 -32.22 -0.60
CA SER A 374 -3.99 -31.37 -0.85
C SER A 374 -3.64 -29.96 -1.33
N ILE A 375 -2.36 -29.65 -1.52
CA ILE A 375 -1.88 -28.32 -1.88
C ILE A 375 -1.26 -28.36 -3.28
N GLU A 376 -1.70 -27.46 -4.13
CA GLU A 376 -1.11 -27.22 -5.44
C GLU A 376 -0.08 -26.08 -5.38
N GLU A 377 1.07 -26.27 -6.02
CA GLU A 377 2.11 -25.25 -6.09
C GLU A 377 1.80 -24.20 -7.17
N ALA A 378 1.94 -22.91 -6.84
CA ALA A 378 2.08 -21.84 -7.80
C ALA A 378 3.39 -21.10 -7.55
N ALA A 379 4.24 -20.98 -8.59
CA ALA A 379 5.56 -20.36 -8.44
C ALA A 379 5.55 -18.89 -8.85
N CYS A 380 6.51 -18.14 -8.30
CA CYS A 380 6.64 -16.70 -8.45
C CYS A 380 7.50 -16.31 -9.67
N TRP A 381 6.92 -15.62 -10.65
CA TRP A 381 7.66 -15.08 -11.79
C TRP A 381 8.65 -13.97 -11.41
N ALA A 382 8.39 -13.22 -10.35
CA ALA A 382 9.33 -12.20 -9.87
C ALA A 382 10.66 -12.84 -9.45
N HIS A 383 10.65 -14.00 -8.79
CA HIS A 383 11.87 -14.74 -8.44
C HIS A 383 12.60 -15.27 -9.68
N THR A 384 11.87 -15.78 -10.67
CA THR A 384 12.45 -16.18 -11.95
C THR A 384 13.09 -14.98 -12.66
N ARG A 385 12.38 -13.85 -12.76
CA ARG A 385 12.88 -12.60 -13.32
C ARG A 385 14.16 -12.13 -12.64
N ARG A 386 14.18 -12.14 -11.29
CA ARG A 386 15.35 -11.70 -10.51
C ARG A 386 16.62 -12.45 -10.88
N LYS A 387 16.56 -13.78 -11.10
CA LYS A 387 17.73 -14.57 -11.50
C LYS A 387 18.34 -14.09 -12.83
N PHE A 388 17.51 -13.71 -13.80
CA PHE A 388 17.99 -13.17 -15.07
C PHE A 388 18.43 -11.71 -14.94
N TYR A 389 17.75 -10.93 -14.11
CA TYR A 389 18.14 -9.56 -13.81
C TYR A 389 19.54 -9.49 -13.16
N ASP A 390 19.80 -10.35 -12.18
CA ASP A 390 21.12 -10.43 -11.54
C ASP A 390 22.25 -10.79 -12.53
N ILE A 391 21.95 -11.53 -13.60
CA ILE A 391 22.91 -11.84 -14.66
C ILE A 391 23.10 -10.62 -15.57
N ALA A 392 22.02 -9.97 -15.99
CA ALA A 392 22.05 -8.83 -16.88
C ALA A 392 22.73 -7.61 -16.25
N ALA A 393 22.50 -7.38 -14.94
CA ALA A 393 23.08 -6.26 -14.19
C ALA A 393 24.63 -6.28 -14.12
N TYR A 394 25.25 -7.46 -14.22
CA TYR A 394 26.71 -7.62 -14.13
C TYR A 394 27.38 -7.98 -15.47
N ASN A 395 26.61 -8.17 -16.56
CA ASN A 395 27.14 -8.57 -17.85
C ASN A 395 26.35 -7.96 -19.01
N GLU A 396 26.85 -6.86 -19.54
CA GLU A 396 26.27 -6.16 -20.70
C GLU A 396 26.17 -7.04 -21.97
N LYS A 397 26.91 -8.16 -22.01
CA LYS A 397 26.87 -9.13 -23.14
C LYS A 397 25.93 -10.31 -22.87
N ALA A 398 25.11 -10.25 -21.81
CA ALA A 398 24.19 -11.31 -21.45
C ALA A 398 22.91 -11.31 -22.31
N ASN A 399 23.06 -11.40 -23.63
CA ASN A 399 21.96 -11.30 -24.60
C ASN A 399 20.76 -12.20 -24.27
N ILE A 400 21.01 -13.42 -23.75
CA ILE A 400 19.93 -14.35 -23.35
C ILE A 400 19.16 -13.77 -22.16
N ALA A 401 19.86 -13.21 -21.17
CA ALA A 401 19.20 -12.66 -20.00
C ALA A 401 18.34 -11.45 -20.35
N PHE A 402 18.83 -10.54 -21.19
CA PHE A 402 18.04 -9.40 -21.68
C PHE A 402 16.80 -9.86 -22.46
N ALA A 403 16.95 -10.78 -23.42
CA ALA A 403 15.82 -11.31 -24.18
C ALA A 403 14.76 -11.99 -23.29
N VAL A 404 15.18 -12.67 -22.22
CA VAL A 404 14.27 -13.27 -21.24
C VAL A 404 13.55 -12.18 -20.43
N LEU A 405 14.26 -11.14 -19.99
CA LEU A 405 13.66 -10.02 -19.25
C LEU A 405 12.61 -9.28 -20.08
N ASP A 406 12.89 -9.06 -21.38
CA ASP A 406 11.94 -8.44 -22.29
C ASP A 406 10.67 -9.29 -22.45
N LYS A 407 10.82 -10.61 -22.63
CA LYS A 407 9.67 -11.53 -22.71
C LYS A 407 8.85 -11.58 -21.40
N ILE A 408 9.52 -11.58 -20.26
CA ILE A 408 8.83 -11.51 -18.97
C ILE A 408 8.08 -10.17 -18.84
N ALA A 409 8.67 -9.06 -19.31
CA ALA A 409 8.00 -7.75 -19.29
C ALA A 409 6.73 -7.75 -20.17
N GLU A 410 6.73 -8.39 -21.33
CA GLU A 410 5.52 -8.57 -22.16
C GLU A 410 4.41 -9.31 -21.38
N ILE A 411 4.75 -10.37 -20.64
CA ILE A 411 3.79 -11.12 -19.81
C ILE A 411 3.22 -10.23 -18.71
N TYR A 412 4.07 -9.46 -18.02
CA TYR A 412 3.62 -8.52 -16.99
C TYR A 412 2.75 -7.38 -17.54
N GLN A 413 2.97 -6.95 -18.79
CA GLN A 413 2.09 -5.97 -19.45
C GLN A 413 0.67 -6.53 -19.64
N VAL A 414 0.53 -7.80 -19.99
CA VAL A 414 -0.79 -8.45 -20.06
C VAL A 414 -1.44 -8.50 -18.69
N GLU A 415 -0.70 -8.93 -17.65
CA GLU A 415 -1.20 -8.97 -16.27
C GLU A 415 -1.62 -7.59 -15.75
N GLY A 416 -0.89 -6.52 -16.11
CA GLY A 416 -1.24 -5.15 -15.77
C GLY A 416 -2.61 -4.72 -16.29
N LYS A 417 -3.01 -5.19 -17.50
CA LYS A 417 -4.32 -4.87 -18.11
C LYS A 417 -5.49 -5.55 -17.39
N ILE A 418 -5.27 -6.72 -16.79
CA ILE A 418 -6.32 -7.56 -16.22
C ILE A 418 -6.33 -7.56 -14.69
N ARG A 419 -5.48 -6.78 -14.05
CA ARG A 419 -5.44 -6.65 -12.60
C ARG A 419 -6.74 -6.04 -12.07
N GLY A 420 -7.32 -6.65 -11.02
CA GLY A 420 -8.61 -6.25 -10.47
C GLY A 420 -9.83 -6.79 -11.23
N MET A 421 -9.62 -7.48 -12.35
CA MET A 421 -10.71 -8.11 -13.10
C MET A 421 -11.10 -9.47 -12.50
N PRO A 422 -12.37 -9.93 -12.71
CA PRO A 422 -12.83 -11.25 -12.29
C PRO A 422 -11.98 -12.39 -12.91
N PRO A 423 -11.89 -13.54 -12.21
CA PRO A 423 -11.03 -14.66 -12.64
C PRO A 423 -11.32 -15.20 -14.04
N ASP A 424 -12.60 -15.25 -14.45
CA ASP A 424 -13.01 -15.72 -15.77
C ASP A 424 -12.53 -14.79 -16.89
N VAL A 425 -12.54 -13.48 -16.65
CA VAL A 425 -12.02 -12.48 -17.59
C VAL A 425 -10.50 -12.60 -17.69
N ARG A 426 -9.82 -12.69 -16.55
CA ARG A 426 -8.37 -12.88 -16.50
C ARG A 426 -7.94 -14.15 -17.26
N LEU A 427 -8.64 -15.25 -17.02
CA LEU A 427 -8.35 -16.51 -17.70
C LEU A 427 -8.47 -16.38 -19.23
N LYS A 428 -9.57 -15.78 -19.72
CA LYS A 428 -9.76 -15.58 -21.18
C LYS A 428 -8.64 -14.77 -21.82
N VAL A 429 -8.20 -13.69 -21.17
CA VAL A 429 -7.11 -12.84 -21.69
C VAL A 429 -5.78 -13.59 -21.67
N ARG A 430 -5.47 -14.29 -20.59
CA ARG A 430 -4.26 -15.10 -20.45
C ARG A 430 -4.17 -16.19 -21.51
N GLN A 431 -5.26 -16.91 -21.75
CA GLN A 431 -5.34 -17.93 -22.78
C GLN A 431 -5.11 -17.35 -24.19
N LYS A 432 -5.57 -16.13 -24.44
CA LYS A 432 -5.43 -15.45 -25.73
C LYS A 432 -4.04 -14.83 -25.93
N GLU A 433 -3.48 -14.17 -24.88
CA GLU A 433 -2.29 -13.32 -25.02
C GLU A 433 -1.05 -13.94 -24.32
N SER A 434 -1.20 -14.51 -23.11
CA SER A 434 -0.04 -14.93 -22.30
C SER A 434 0.46 -16.34 -22.64
N VAL A 435 -0.42 -17.27 -23.00
CA VAL A 435 -0.02 -18.67 -23.30
C VAL A 435 1.08 -18.72 -24.33
N LYS A 436 0.91 -18.04 -25.47
CA LYS A 436 1.90 -18.00 -26.54
C LYS A 436 3.24 -17.44 -26.07
N LEU A 437 3.24 -16.34 -25.32
CA LEU A 437 4.45 -15.71 -24.79
C LEU A 437 5.21 -16.65 -23.85
N VAL A 438 4.50 -17.32 -22.96
CA VAL A 438 5.08 -18.26 -22.00
C VAL A 438 5.61 -19.50 -22.70
N ASP A 439 4.87 -20.07 -23.66
CA ASP A 439 5.32 -21.26 -24.40
C ASP A 439 6.55 -20.97 -25.26
N GLU A 440 6.60 -19.82 -25.94
CA GLU A 440 7.78 -19.37 -26.68
C GLU A 440 9.00 -19.23 -25.75
N LEU A 441 8.79 -18.65 -24.55
CA LEU A 441 9.85 -18.48 -23.56
C LEU A 441 10.39 -19.83 -23.08
N PHE A 442 9.53 -20.78 -22.71
CA PHE A 442 9.95 -22.11 -22.28
C PHE A 442 10.60 -22.95 -23.41
N ALA A 443 10.10 -22.82 -24.66
CA ALA A 443 10.77 -23.40 -25.82
C ALA A 443 12.19 -22.83 -26.00
N GLY A 444 12.35 -21.51 -25.84
CA GLY A 444 13.64 -20.82 -25.81
C GLY A 444 14.55 -21.33 -24.71
N PHE A 445 14.05 -21.51 -23.47
CA PHE A 445 14.81 -22.10 -22.38
C PHE A 445 15.30 -23.49 -22.68
N LYS A 446 14.43 -24.40 -23.18
CA LYS A 446 14.78 -25.76 -23.55
C LYS A 446 15.85 -25.81 -24.65
N LYS A 447 15.76 -24.90 -25.62
CA LYS A 447 16.76 -24.78 -26.69
C LYS A 447 18.10 -24.26 -26.17
N ALA A 448 18.10 -23.14 -25.41
CA ALA A 448 19.32 -22.52 -24.90
C ALA A 448 20.06 -23.43 -23.89
N TYR A 449 19.33 -24.13 -23.02
CA TYR A 449 19.90 -25.00 -22.00
C TYR A 449 20.76 -26.13 -22.58
N LYS A 450 20.45 -26.62 -23.80
CA LYS A 450 21.22 -27.68 -24.49
C LYS A 450 22.63 -27.22 -24.88
N HIS A 451 22.80 -25.92 -25.11
CA HIS A 451 24.04 -25.35 -25.63
C HIS A 451 24.87 -24.58 -24.60
N LEU A 452 24.33 -24.36 -23.42
CA LEU A 452 25.01 -23.61 -22.36
C LEU A 452 25.82 -24.53 -21.42
N PRO A 453 27.00 -24.09 -20.96
CA PRO A 453 27.73 -24.78 -19.91
C PRO A 453 26.85 -24.85 -18.65
N LYS A 454 26.60 -26.06 -18.13
CA LYS A 454 25.67 -26.29 -17.00
C LYS A 454 26.00 -25.51 -15.73
N LYS A 455 27.27 -25.13 -15.52
CA LYS A 455 27.74 -24.34 -14.37
C LYS A 455 27.61 -22.83 -14.57
N SER A 456 27.24 -22.36 -15.77
CA SER A 456 27.04 -20.91 -16.00
C SER A 456 25.82 -20.39 -15.25
N SER A 457 25.86 -19.13 -14.82
CA SER A 457 24.75 -18.47 -14.12
C SER A 457 23.46 -18.51 -14.96
N THR A 458 23.58 -18.28 -16.28
CA THR A 458 22.44 -18.36 -17.21
C THR A 458 21.84 -19.76 -17.28
N ALA A 459 22.68 -20.82 -17.35
CA ALA A 459 22.17 -22.18 -17.33
C ALA A 459 21.47 -22.52 -16.01
N GLN A 460 22.01 -22.05 -14.88
CA GLN A 460 21.38 -22.25 -13.57
C GLN A 460 20.03 -21.51 -13.46
N ALA A 461 19.93 -20.27 -13.97
CA ALA A 461 18.67 -19.52 -14.00
C ALA A 461 17.63 -20.22 -14.90
N ILE A 462 18.04 -20.74 -16.07
CA ILE A 462 17.16 -21.51 -16.95
C ILE A 462 16.75 -22.84 -16.29
N ALA A 463 17.67 -23.56 -15.64
CA ALA A 463 17.37 -24.80 -14.93
C ALA A 463 16.34 -24.59 -13.81
N TYR A 464 16.46 -23.48 -13.07
CA TYR A 464 15.47 -23.08 -12.09
C TYR A 464 14.08 -22.87 -12.73
N ALA A 465 13.99 -22.14 -13.84
CA ALA A 465 12.73 -21.92 -14.53
C ALA A 465 12.12 -23.22 -15.08
N LEU A 466 12.94 -24.09 -15.68
CA LEU A 466 12.50 -25.39 -16.19
C LEU A 466 12.05 -26.34 -15.08
N GLY A 467 12.74 -26.35 -13.94
CA GLY A 467 12.35 -27.16 -12.78
C GLY A 467 11.00 -26.72 -12.18
N ASN A 468 10.60 -25.48 -12.41
CA ASN A 468 9.33 -24.92 -11.92
C ASN A 468 8.30 -24.71 -13.06
N GLU A 469 8.50 -25.33 -14.26
CA GLU A 469 7.66 -25.04 -15.44
C GLU A 469 6.17 -25.20 -15.16
N VAL A 470 5.77 -26.29 -14.52
CA VAL A 470 4.34 -26.58 -14.20
C VAL A 470 3.77 -25.50 -13.26
N ALA A 471 4.49 -25.21 -12.17
CA ALA A 471 4.06 -24.23 -11.16
C ALA A 471 4.04 -22.78 -11.70
N LEU A 472 5.00 -22.44 -12.58
CA LEU A 472 5.06 -21.13 -13.25
C LEU A 472 3.96 -20.96 -14.31
N LYS A 473 3.49 -22.05 -14.93
CA LYS A 473 2.40 -22.02 -15.93
C LYS A 473 1.01 -22.05 -15.32
N ARG A 474 0.87 -22.42 -14.06
CA ARG A 474 -0.44 -22.63 -13.41
C ARG A 474 -1.38 -21.41 -13.47
N PHE A 475 -0.84 -20.19 -13.46
CA PHE A 475 -1.64 -18.98 -13.61
C PHE A 475 -2.37 -18.88 -14.97
N LEU A 476 -1.86 -19.57 -16.00
CA LEU A 476 -2.50 -19.61 -17.32
C LEU A 476 -3.80 -20.39 -17.31
N ASP A 477 -3.91 -21.42 -16.46
CA ASP A 477 -5.07 -22.31 -16.40
C ASP A 477 -6.08 -21.90 -15.33
N ASN A 478 -5.72 -20.98 -14.44
CA ASN A 478 -6.59 -20.50 -13.37
C ASN A 478 -6.49 -18.97 -13.22
N GLY A 479 -7.58 -18.28 -13.60
CA GLY A 479 -7.65 -16.82 -13.52
C GLY A 479 -7.56 -16.24 -12.11
N SER A 480 -7.74 -17.06 -11.06
CA SER A 480 -7.59 -16.60 -9.67
C SER A 480 -6.13 -16.45 -9.26
N ILE A 481 -5.19 -17.18 -9.89
CA ILE A 481 -3.79 -17.18 -9.50
C ILE A 481 -3.11 -15.90 -9.93
N GLU A 482 -2.30 -15.30 -9.04
CA GLU A 482 -1.41 -14.19 -9.39
C GLU A 482 -0.16 -14.70 -10.10
N ILE A 483 0.50 -13.83 -10.86
CA ILE A 483 1.75 -14.17 -11.53
C ILE A 483 2.95 -14.18 -10.57
N ASP A 484 2.85 -13.46 -9.45
CA ASP A 484 3.92 -13.30 -8.47
C ASP A 484 3.45 -13.43 -7.02
N ASN A 485 4.42 -13.58 -6.10
CA ASN A 485 4.19 -13.73 -4.66
C ASN A 485 4.31 -12.40 -3.89
N ASN A 486 4.17 -11.26 -4.56
CA ASN A 486 4.39 -9.95 -3.96
C ASN A 486 3.50 -9.64 -2.75
N ALA A 487 2.34 -10.31 -2.59
CA ALA A 487 1.48 -10.15 -1.42
C ALA A 487 2.19 -10.59 -0.13
N ALA A 488 2.84 -11.76 -0.13
CA ALA A 488 3.60 -12.23 1.03
C ALA A 488 4.90 -11.43 1.24
N GLU A 489 5.60 -11.07 0.16
CA GLU A 489 6.81 -10.24 0.25
C GLU A 489 6.52 -8.88 0.89
N ARG A 490 5.43 -8.20 0.48
CA ARG A 490 4.99 -6.94 1.10
C ARG A 490 4.65 -7.10 2.57
N ALA A 491 3.97 -8.19 2.94
CA ALA A 491 3.63 -8.46 4.33
C ALA A 491 4.89 -8.65 5.21
N LEU A 492 5.94 -9.27 4.69
CA LEU A 492 7.20 -9.43 5.42
C LEU A 492 8.04 -8.16 5.53
N ARG A 493 7.74 -7.10 4.78
CA ARG A 493 8.52 -5.85 4.79
C ARG A 493 8.57 -5.24 6.20
N SER A 494 7.46 -5.21 6.93
CA SER A 494 7.41 -4.69 8.32
C SER A 494 8.35 -5.47 9.25
N VAL A 495 8.45 -6.78 9.10
CA VAL A 495 9.40 -7.61 9.87
C VAL A 495 10.83 -7.30 9.45
N ALA A 496 11.09 -7.18 8.15
CA ALA A 496 12.42 -6.91 7.61
C ALA A 496 12.96 -5.54 8.05
N VAL A 497 12.12 -4.50 8.06
CA VAL A 497 12.47 -3.16 8.57
C VAL A 497 12.62 -3.20 10.09
N GLY A 498 11.68 -3.84 10.81
CA GLY A 498 11.71 -3.93 12.26
C GLY A 498 12.99 -4.56 12.80
N ARG A 499 13.45 -5.68 12.19
CA ARG A 499 14.68 -6.36 12.63
C ARG A 499 15.95 -5.53 12.47
N LYS A 500 15.97 -4.53 11.59
CA LYS A 500 17.08 -3.58 11.47
C LYS A 500 17.13 -2.61 12.66
N ASN A 501 16.00 -2.34 13.31
CA ASN A 501 15.89 -1.45 14.46
C ASN A 501 16.09 -2.16 15.80
N TRP A 502 15.45 -3.32 16.01
CA TRP A 502 15.54 -4.07 17.28
C TRP A 502 16.51 -5.26 17.24
N LEU A 503 17.17 -5.54 16.11
CA LEU A 503 18.26 -6.47 15.83
C LEU A 503 17.94 -7.94 16.12
N PHE A 504 17.31 -8.29 17.25
CA PHE A 504 16.97 -9.66 17.65
C PHE A 504 15.77 -9.70 18.59
N ALA A 505 15.08 -10.83 18.60
CA ALA A 505 14.10 -11.16 19.64
C ALA A 505 14.82 -11.72 20.88
N GLY A 506 14.35 -11.37 22.08
CA GLY A 506 14.98 -11.78 23.33
C GLY A 506 14.87 -13.29 23.63
N SER A 507 13.89 -13.99 23.03
CA SER A 507 13.63 -15.42 23.21
C SER A 507 12.72 -15.95 22.09
N ASN A 508 12.53 -17.27 22.00
CA ASN A 508 11.52 -17.88 21.13
C ASN A 508 10.11 -17.33 21.44
N LYS A 509 9.77 -17.20 22.73
CA LYS A 509 8.49 -16.60 23.16
C LYS A 509 8.34 -15.17 22.66
N GLY A 510 9.43 -14.39 22.58
CA GLY A 510 9.41 -13.06 21.96
C GLY A 510 9.13 -13.11 20.45
N GLY A 511 9.59 -14.15 19.76
CA GLY A 511 9.26 -14.41 18.36
C GLY A 511 7.78 -14.77 18.15
N GLU A 512 7.24 -15.63 19.01
CA GLU A 512 5.81 -16.00 19.03
C GLU A 512 4.92 -14.77 19.31
N THR A 513 5.30 -13.97 20.32
CA THR A 513 4.67 -12.67 20.63
C THR A 513 4.64 -11.77 19.39
N ALA A 514 5.75 -11.66 18.67
CA ALA A 514 5.82 -10.86 17.45
C ALA A 514 4.89 -11.40 16.36
N ALA A 515 4.81 -12.70 16.15
CA ALA A 515 3.93 -13.32 15.17
C ALA A 515 2.46 -13.02 15.44
N ILE A 516 2.01 -13.09 16.70
CA ILE A 516 0.65 -12.73 17.12
C ILE A 516 0.36 -11.28 16.78
N ILE A 517 1.25 -10.37 17.18
CA ILE A 517 1.03 -8.94 17.03
C ILE A 517 1.07 -8.50 15.56
N TYR A 518 2.03 -9.02 14.76
CA TYR A 518 2.07 -8.76 13.33
C TYR A 518 0.80 -9.25 12.63
N THR A 519 0.22 -10.39 13.03
CA THR A 519 -1.05 -10.89 12.48
C THR A 519 -2.16 -9.85 12.63
N LEU A 520 -2.29 -9.24 13.79
CA LEU A 520 -3.33 -8.24 14.07
C LEU A 520 -3.05 -6.90 13.37
N ILE A 521 -1.83 -6.36 13.54
CA ILE A 521 -1.47 -5.04 13.03
C ILE A 521 -1.47 -5.02 11.50
N GLU A 522 -0.82 -5.99 10.87
CA GLU A 522 -0.74 -6.01 9.41
C GLU A 522 -2.10 -6.30 8.78
N THR A 523 -2.93 -7.16 9.39
CA THR A 523 -4.30 -7.38 8.92
C THR A 523 -5.16 -6.12 9.06
N ALA A 524 -5.03 -5.37 10.16
CA ALA A 524 -5.72 -4.08 10.31
C ALA A 524 -5.31 -3.09 9.20
N LYS A 525 -4.01 -2.94 8.93
CA LYS A 525 -3.48 -2.08 7.86
C LYS A 525 -3.95 -2.50 6.48
N LEU A 526 -4.00 -3.80 6.19
CA LEU A 526 -4.46 -4.34 4.90
C LEU A 526 -5.95 -4.04 4.63
N ASN A 527 -6.73 -3.72 5.67
CA ASN A 527 -8.13 -3.32 5.59
C ASN A 527 -8.33 -1.82 5.88
N ASP A 528 -7.29 -0.99 5.74
CA ASP A 528 -7.31 0.47 5.93
C ASP A 528 -7.76 0.91 7.33
N ILE A 529 -7.52 0.07 8.33
CA ILE A 529 -7.88 0.32 9.73
C ILE A 529 -6.66 0.82 10.49
N ASN A 530 -6.83 1.92 11.23
CA ASN A 530 -5.78 2.45 12.08
C ASN A 530 -5.43 1.46 13.22
N PRO A 531 -4.20 0.91 13.27
CA PRO A 531 -3.82 -0.12 14.24
C PRO A 531 -3.91 0.33 15.69
N VAL A 532 -3.65 1.62 16.00
CA VAL A 532 -3.75 2.14 17.38
C VAL A 532 -5.21 2.13 17.83
N LYS A 533 -6.12 2.67 16.99
CA LYS A 533 -7.56 2.67 17.31
C LYS A 533 -8.10 1.25 17.43
N TYR A 534 -7.67 0.36 16.56
CA TYR A 534 -8.06 -1.04 16.57
C TYR A 534 -7.64 -1.72 17.88
N LEU A 535 -6.35 -1.70 18.20
CA LEU A 535 -5.83 -2.32 19.42
C LEU A 535 -6.38 -1.67 20.70
N HIS A 536 -6.56 -0.34 20.71
CA HIS A 536 -7.18 0.36 21.81
C HIS A 536 -8.58 -0.20 22.08
N LYS A 537 -9.44 -0.27 21.04
CA LYS A 537 -10.79 -0.80 21.19
C LYS A 537 -10.80 -2.27 21.61
N VAL A 538 -9.92 -3.09 21.06
CA VAL A 538 -9.81 -4.50 21.45
C VAL A 538 -9.37 -4.63 22.90
N PHE A 539 -8.33 -3.92 23.35
CA PHE A 539 -7.87 -3.96 24.73
C PHE A 539 -8.91 -3.44 25.72
N ASP A 540 -9.73 -2.49 25.30
CA ASP A 540 -10.78 -1.92 26.17
C ASP A 540 -11.87 -2.93 26.50
N VAL A 541 -12.16 -3.86 25.60
CA VAL A 541 -13.31 -4.77 25.76
C VAL A 541 -12.94 -6.23 25.99
N ILE A 542 -11.75 -6.69 25.59
CA ILE A 542 -11.43 -8.11 25.45
C ILE A 542 -11.52 -8.91 26.75
N GLN A 543 -11.24 -8.29 27.90
CA GLN A 543 -11.26 -8.97 29.21
C GLN A 543 -12.66 -9.44 29.60
N ASP A 544 -13.66 -8.65 29.23
CA ASP A 544 -15.07 -8.92 29.56
C ASP A 544 -15.85 -9.46 28.35
N TYR A 545 -15.13 -9.72 27.20
CA TYR A 545 -15.76 -10.17 25.97
C TYR A 545 -16.03 -11.67 25.98
N LYS A 546 -17.17 -12.07 25.45
CA LYS A 546 -17.56 -13.49 25.41
C LYS A 546 -16.70 -14.24 24.40
N ALA A 547 -16.09 -15.35 24.82
CA ALA A 547 -15.17 -16.14 23.99
C ALA A 547 -15.77 -16.64 22.66
N ASN A 548 -17.08 -16.92 22.63
CA ASN A 548 -17.80 -17.34 21.42
C ASN A 548 -18.15 -16.19 20.46
N HIS A 549 -17.84 -14.94 20.78
CA HIS A 549 -18.08 -13.77 19.96
C HIS A 549 -16.80 -13.03 19.54
N LEU A 550 -15.62 -13.62 19.75
CA LEU A 550 -14.33 -12.97 19.41
C LEU A 550 -14.20 -12.62 17.93
N GLN A 551 -14.95 -13.26 17.05
CA GLN A 551 -15.05 -12.90 15.63
C GLN A 551 -15.55 -11.46 15.39
N ASP A 552 -16.30 -10.87 16.34
CA ASP A 552 -16.75 -9.48 16.25
C ASP A 552 -15.59 -8.49 16.42
N LEU A 553 -14.48 -8.95 17.02
CA LEU A 553 -13.26 -8.17 17.24
C LEU A 553 -12.24 -8.31 16.08
N LEU A 554 -12.57 -9.06 15.03
CA LEU A 554 -11.73 -9.11 13.83
C LEU A 554 -11.64 -7.72 13.18
N PRO A 555 -10.50 -7.34 12.58
CA PRO A 555 -10.32 -6.00 12.02
C PRO A 555 -11.45 -5.53 11.10
N TRP A 556 -11.99 -6.42 10.27
CA TRP A 556 -13.05 -6.09 9.32
C TRP A 556 -14.48 -6.13 9.89
N ASN A 557 -14.67 -6.59 11.13
CA ASN A 557 -15.98 -6.64 11.80
C ASN A 557 -16.13 -5.57 12.88
N ILE A 558 -15.00 -5.14 13.48
CA ILE A 558 -15.01 -4.22 14.61
C ILE A 558 -15.51 -2.83 14.20
N LYS A 559 -16.42 -2.27 15.00
CA LYS A 559 -16.87 -0.88 14.83
C LYS A 559 -15.95 0.03 15.63
N LEU A 560 -15.18 0.84 14.91
CA LEU A 560 -14.38 1.91 15.49
C LEU A 560 -15.20 3.20 15.41
N GLU A 561 -15.46 3.77 16.58
CA GLU A 561 -16.13 5.07 16.69
C GLU A 561 -15.16 6.21 16.32
#